data_a1c7d453ba81eb3e37a784d1a567f9b9
#
_entry.id   a1c7d453ba81eb3e37a784d1a567f9b9
#
_cell.length_a   1.000
_cell.length_b   1.000
_cell.length_c   1.000
_cell.angle_alpha   90.00
_cell.angle_beta   90.00
_cell.angle_gamma   90.00
#
_symmetry.space_group_name_H-M   'P 1'
#
loop_
_entity.id
_entity.type
_entity.pdbx_description
1 polymer ?
#
loop_
_entity_poly.entity_id
_entity_poly.type
_entity_poly.pdbx_seq_one_letter_code
_entity_poly.pdbx_strand_id
1 'polypeptide(L)'
;MKKLIILLIIVCGFTPALRAMGSPNQHLSPKEFRAKQQAFITEKAGLTQEEAAKFFPVYFELQDRKKQLNDEAWKLLRSGKDEKTTDTQYGEILEGVYDARIASDRLDKTYFEKFKKILS
;
A
#
# COMPACT_ATOMS: atom_id res chain seq x y z
N MET A 1 2.28 -12.09 17.62
CA MET A 1 2.42 -12.75 16.28
C MET A 1 1.08 -12.96 15.57
N LYS A 2 0.05 -13.38 16.30
CA LYS A 2 -1.27 -13.61 15.71
C LYS A 2 -1.85 -12.36 15.02
N LYS A 3 -1.69 -11.18 15.63
CA LYS A 3 -2.16 -9.92 15.06
C LYS A 3 -1.40 -9.55 13.78
N LEU A 4 -0.11 -9.85 13.71
CA LEU A 4 0.72 -9.61 12.52
C LEU A 4 0.26 -10.47 11.35
N ILE A 5 -0.06 -11.74 11.60
CA ILE A 5 -0.54 -12.65 10.55
C ILE A 5 -1.88 -12.16 10.01
N ILE A 6 -2.80 -11.75 10.88
CA ILE A 6 -4.09 -11.20 10.49
C ILE A 6 -3.90 -9.92 9.66
N LEU A 7 -3.00 -9.03 10.09
CA LEU A 7 -2.67 -7.82 9.34
C LEU A 7 -2.08 -8.13 7.98
N LEU A 8 -1.20 -9.11 7.89
CA LEU A 8 -0.60 -9.53 6.62
C LEU A 8 -1.67 -10.01 5.64
N ILE A 9 -2.60 -10.84 6.12
CA ILE A 9 -3.71 -11.35 5.32
C ILE A 9 -4.60 -10.18 4.85
N ILE A 10 -4.89 -9.23 5.73
CA ILE A 10 -5.69 -8.05 5.40
C ILE A 10 -4.98 -7.18 4.36
N VAL A 11 -3.70 -6.91 4.54
CA VAL A 11 -2.93 -6.02 3.66
C VAL A 11 -2.65 -6.66 2.29
N CYS A 12 -2.33 -7.95 2.25
CA CYS A 12 -2.00 -8.65 1.01
C CYS A 12 -3.21 -9.19 0.25
N GLY A 13 -4.28 -9.59 0.96
CA GLY A 13 -5.46 -10.21 0.33
C GLY A 13 -6.65 -9.28 0.17
N PHE A 14 -6.52 -7.99 0.44
CA PHE A 14 -7.64 -7.20 0.91
C PHE A 14 -8.21 -6.16 -0.05
N THR A 15 -7.56 -5.90 -1.15
CA THR A 15 -8.01 -4.89 -2.11
C THR A 15 -9.48 -5.04 -2.54
N PRO A 16 -10.05 -6.25 -2.72
CA PRO A 16 -11.45 -6.37 -3.09
C PRO A 16 -12.46 -6.01 -2.01
N ALA A 17 -12.14 -6.29 -0.73
CA ALA A 17 -13.11 -6.08 0.35
C ALA A 17 -13.16 -4.62 0.81
N LEU A 18 -12.06 -3.87 0.72
CA LEU A 18 -12.09 -2.42 0.94
C LEU A 18 -12.87 -1.69 -0.15
N ARG A 19 -12.81 -2.21 -1.37
CA ARG A 19 -13.63 -1.68 -2.47
C ARG A 19 -15.11 -1.98 -2.27
N ALA A 20 -15.44 -3.10 -1.65
CA ALA A 20 -16.82 -3.47 -1.35
C ALA A 20 -17.44 -2.65 -0.23
N MET A 21 -16.62 -2.02 0.63
CA MET A 21 -17.08 -1.15 1.71
C MET A 21 -17.47 0.25 1.23
N GLY A 22 -17.01 0.64 0.05
CA GLY A 22 -17.42 1.88 -0.58
C GLY A 22 -18.47 1.59 -1.65
N SER A 23 -19.67 2.18 -1.54
CA SER A 23 -20.62 2.18 -2.63
C SER A 23 -19.94 2.77 -3.86
N PRO A 24 -20.12 2.19 -5.08
CA PRO A 24 -19.52 2.75 -6.30
C PRO A 24 -19.85 4.23 -6.52
N ASN A 25 -20.90 4.73 -5.89
CA ASN A 25 -21.38 6.10 -6.02
C ASN A 25 -20.93 7.03 -4.88
N GLN A 26 -20.15 6.52 -3.91
CA GLN A 26 -19.64 7.36 -2.82
C GLN A 26 -18.19 7.70 -3.06
N HIS A 27 -17.94 8.97 -3.37
CA HIS A 27 -16.60 9.52 -3.38
C HIS A 27 -16.16 9.79 -1.95
N LEU A 28 -15.39 8.87 -1.37
CA LEU A 28 -14.77 9.11 -0.09
C LEU A 28 -13.54 9.99 -0.29
N SER A 29 -13.39 11.02 0.53
CA SER A 29 -12.15 11.77 0.59
C SER A 29 -11.03 10.83 1.07
N PRO A 30 -9.75 11.11 0.75
CA PRO A 30 -8.63 10.31 1.27
C PRO A 30 -8.65 10.18 2.79
N LYS A 31 -9.06 11.24 3.49
CA LYS A 31 -9.17 11.25 4.95
C LYS A 31 -10.25 10.29 5.44
N GLU A 32 -11.41 10.31 4.81
CA GLU A 32 -12.52 9.40 5.14
C GLU A 32 -12.18 7.96 4.85
N PHE A 33 -11.51 7.71 3.72
CA PHE A 33 -11.06 6.37 3.36
C PHE A 33 -10.09 5.83 4.40
N ARG A 34 -9.11 6.64 4.84
CA ARG A 34 -8.15 6.24 5.86
C ARG A 34 -8.82 5.95 7.20
N ALA A 35 -9.81 6.77 7.58
CA ALA A 35 -10.56 6.56 8.83
C ALA A 35 -11.31 5.22 8.80
N LYS A 36 -11.95 4.89 7.68
CA LYS A 36 -12.65 3.61 7.52
C LYS A 36 -11.68 2.43 7.51
N GLN A 37 -10.56 2.58 6.83
CA GLN A 37 -9.51 1.57 6.79
C GLN A 37 -8.96 1.31 8.19
N GLN A 38 -8.70 2.36 8.95
CA GLN A 38 -8.21 2.28 10.32
C GLN A 38 -9.19 1.53 11.22
N ALA A 39 -10.47 1.89 11.17
CA ALA A 39 -11.51 1.24 11.96
C ALA A 39 -11.62 -0.26 11.61
N PHE A 40 -11.58 -0.57 10.33
CA PHE A 40 -11.68 -1.94 9.85
C PHE A 40 -10.49 -2.79 10.31
N ILE A 41 -9.28 -2.31 10.12
CA ILE A 41 -8.05 -3.03 10.53
C ILE A 41 -8.01 -3.21 12.03
N THR A 42 -8.38 -2.17 12.79
CA THR A 42 -8.42 -2.24 14.26
C THR A 42 -9.33 -3.36 14.72
N GLU A 43 -10.52 -3.44 14.14
CA GLU A 43 -11.50 -4.48 14.49
C GLU A 43 -11.01 -5.87 14.09
N LYS A 44 -10.60 -6.04 12.83
CA LYS A 44 -10.24 -7.36 12.30
C LYS A 44 -8.97 -7.93 12.93
N ALA A 45 -7.98 -7.09 13.19
CA ALA A 45 -6.74 -7.53 13.82
C ALA A 45 -6.82 -7.55 15.34
N GLY A 46 -7.89 -7.00 15.92
CA GLY A 46 -8.05 -6.95 17.37
C GLY A 46 -7.03 -6.06 18.06
N LEU A 47 -6.70 -4.91 17.44
CA LEU A 47 -5.74 -3.99 18.00
C LEU A 47 -6.31 -3.28 19.22
N THR A 48 -5.50 -3.14 20.27
CA THR A 48 -5.85 -2.27 21.39
C THR A 48 -5.75 -0.81 20.93
N GLN A 49 -6.33 0.09 21.69
CA GLN A 49 -6.25 1.52 21.42
C GLN A 49 -4.81 2.01 21.41
N GLU A 50 -3.98 1.52 22.32
CA GLU A 50 -2.56 1.84 22.37
C GLU A 50 -1.80 1.32 21.15
N GLU A 51 -2.05 0.07 20.76
CA GLU A 51 -1.43 -0.52 19.56
C GLU A 51 -1.83 0.25 18.31
N ALA A 52 -3.11 0.59 18.15
CA ALA A 52 -3.60 1.35 17.02
C ALA A 52 -2.94 2.73 16.93
N ALA A 53 -2.78 3.41 18.05
CA ALA A 53 -2.16 4.73 18.10
C ALA A 53 -0.70 4.70 17.63
N LYS A 54 0.01 3.61 17.85
CA LYS A 54 1.40 3.43 17.41
C LYS A 54 1.48 2.88 15.99
N PHE A 55 0.56 2.02 15.62
CA PHE A 55 0.59 1.30 14.33
C PHE A 55 0.23 2.19 13.14
N PHE A 56 -0.89 2.91 13.22
CA PHE A 56 -1.42 3.59 12.05
C PHE A 56 -0.55 4.71 11.49
N PRO A 57 0.15 5.53 12.29
CA PRO A 57 1.08 6.49 11.70
C PRO A 57 2.15 5.82 10.83
N VAL A 58 2.68 4.68 11.27
CA VAL A 58 3.69 3.92 10.54
C VAL A 58 3.08 3.23 9.31
N TYR A 59 1.89 2.67 9.45
CA TYR A 59 1.15 2.04 8.37
C TYR A 59 0.86 3.02 7.24
N PHE A 60 0.35 4.20 7.56
CA PHE A 60 0.04 5.20 6.54
C PHE A 60 1.29 5.80 5.91
N GLU A 61 2.39 5.90 6.65
CA GLU A 61 3.68 6.28 6.08
C GLU A 61 4.12 5.28 5.01
N LEU A 62 4.01 3.99 5.29
CA LEU A 62 4.30 2.94 4.32
C LEU A 62 3.40 3.06 3.09
N GLN A 63 2.10 3.26 3.28
CA GLN A 63 1.16 3.40 2.18
C GLN A 63 1.49 4.60 1.30
N ASP A 64 1.86 5.73 1.88
CA ASP A 64 2.24 6.93 1.14
C ASP A 64 3.52 6.70 0.32
N ARG A 65 4.51 6.03 0.89
CA ARG A 65 5.74 5.70 0.16
C ARG A 65 5.50 4.73 -0.99
N LYS A 66 4.67 3.72 -0.76
CA LYS A 66 4.29 2.76 -1.82
C LYS A 66 3.50 3.46 -2.92
N LYS A 67 2.63 4.39 -2.56
CA LYS A 67 1.88 5.18 -3.52
C LYS A 67 2.81 5.99 -4.42
N GLN A 68 3.83 6.63 -3.85
CA GLN A 68 4.82 7.38 -4.63
C GLN A 68 5.52 6.49 -5.66
N LEU A 69 5.95 5.29 -5.25
CA LEU A 69 6.59 4.34 -6.15
C LEU A 69 5.64 3.88 -7.25
N ASN A 70 4.40 3.63 -6.90
CA ASN A 70 3.37 3.23 -7.86
C ASN A 70 3.08 4.35 -8.85
N ASP A 71 3.00 5.61 -8.39
CA ASP A 71 2.78 6.77 -9.25
C ASP A 71 3.94 6.96 -10.23
N GLU A 72 5.17 6.75 -9.75
CA GLU A 72 6.37 6.81 -10.61
C GLU A 72 6.33 5.72 -11.70
N ALA A 73 5.95 4.50 -11.33
CA ALA A 73 5.81 3.40 -12.28
C ALA A 73 4.76 3.69 -13.35
N TRP A 74 3.61 4.21 -12.94
CA TRP A 74 2.55 4.61 -13.88
C TRP A 74 3.00 5.74 -14.80
N LYS A 75 3.76 6.69 -14.29
CA LYS A 75 4.31 7.78 -15.08
C LYS A 75 5.25 7.27 -16.16
N LEU A 76 6.11 6.30 -15.80
CA LEU A 76 6.99 5.64 -16.76
C LEU A 76 6.19 4.89 -17.84
N LEU A 77 5.18 4.14 -17.44
CA LEU A 77 4.32 3.40 -18.38
C LEU A 77 3.61 4.34 -19.35
N ARG A 78 3.11 5.47 -18.86
CA ARG A 78 2.47 6.47 -19.73
C ARG A 78 3.45 7.08 -20.73
N SER A 79 4.71 7.23 -20.35
CA SER A 79 5.73 7.77 -21.26
C SER A 79 5.98 6.87 -22.46
N GLY A 80 5.68 5.57 -22.36
CA GLY A 80 5.83 4.60 -23.43
C GLY A 80 4.69 4.58 -24.45
N LYS A 81 3.67 5.41 -24.29
CA LYS A 81 2.53 5.49 -25.23
C LYS A 81 2.83 6.26 -26.50
N ASP A 82 3.94 6.98 -26.57
CA ASP A 82 4.33 7.69 -27.77
C ASP A 82 4.73 6.69 -28.85
N GLU A 83 4.19 6.88 -30.07
CA GLU A 83 4.49 6.02 -31.23
C GLU A 83 5.97 6.05 -31.61
N LYS A 84 6.69 7.08 -31.23
CA LYS A 84 8.12 7.25 -31.49
C LYS A 84 9.00 6.55 -30.46
N THR A 85 8.40 5.90 -29.44
CA THR A 85 9.16 5.20 -28.42
C THR A 85 9.95 4.04 -29.03
N THR A 86 11.26 4.02 -28.81
CA THR A 86 12.15 2.98 -29.32
C THR A 86 12.12 1.72 -28.43
N ASP A 87 12.58 0.61 -28.97
CA ASP A 87 12.71 -0.64 -28.19
C ASP A 87 13.61 -0.47 -26.98
N THR A 88 14.71 0.28 -27.12
CA THR A 88 15.60 0.60 -25.99
C THR A 88 14.86 1.37 -24.91
N GLN A 89 14.04 2.34 -25.29
CA GLN A 89 13.23 3.11 -24.34
C GLN A 89 12.18 2.25 -23.65
N TYR A 90 11.54 1.32 -24.36
CA TYR A 90 10.62 0.36 -23.75
C TYR A 90 11.33 -0.50 -22.71
N GLY A 91 12.55 -0.96 -23.02
CA GLY A 91 13.34 -1.72 -22.06
C GLY A 91 13.65 -0.94 -20.80
N GLU A 92 14.04 0.32 -20.94
CA GLU A 92 14.31 1.19 -19.79
C GLU A 92 13.07 1.45 -18.95
N ILE A 93 11.91 1.63 -19.59
CA ILE A 93 10.63 1.81 -18.91
C ILE A 93 10.29 0.57 -18.08
N LEU A 94 10.40 -0.62 -18.66
CA LEU A 94 10.12 -1.86 -17.97
C LEU A 94 11.07 -2.10 -16.80
N GLU A 95 12.36 -1.83 -16.97
CA GLU A 95 13.33 -1.91 -15.87
C GLU A 95 12.96 -0.95 -14.74
N GLY A 96 12.56 0.27 -15.07
CA GLY A 96 12.12 1.24 -14.07
C GLY A 96 10.87 0.80 -13.31
N VAL A 97 9.92 0.16 -14.00
CA VAL A 97 8.72 -0.39 -13.37
C VAL A 97 9.09 -1.53 -12.41
N TYR A 98 9.97 -2.43 -12.83
CA TYR A 98 10.44 -3.52 -11.97
C TYR A 98 11.22 -3.00 -10.77
N ASP A 99 12.06 -2.00 -10.97
CA ASP A 99 12.81 -1.36 -9.87
C ASP A 99 11.87 -0.76 -8.83
N ALA A 100 10.79 -0.12 -9.27
CA ALA A 100 9.76 0.42 -8.38
C ALA A 100 9.07 -0.69 -7.57
N ARG A 101 8.78 -1.82 -8.21
CA ARG A 101 8.17 -2.98 -7.53
C ARG A 101 9.12 -3.58 -6.50
N ILE A 102 10.38 -3.74 -6.85
CA ILE A 102 11.40 -4.25 -5.91
C ILE A 102 11.53 -3.31 -4.73
N ALA A 103 11.57 -2.00 -4.98
CA ALA A 103 11.65 -1.00 -3.92
C ALA A 103 10.42 -1.06 -3.01
N SER A 104 9.23 -1.26 -3.57
CA SER A 104 7.99 -1.42 -2.81
C SER A 104 8.04 -2.65 -1.90
N ASP A 105 8.51 -3.78 -2.42
CA ASP A 105 8.64 -5.01 -1.64
C ASP A 105 9.68 -4.87 -0.52
N ARG A 106 10.77 -4.17 -0.77
CA ARG A 106 11.77 -3.85 0.26
C ARG A 106 11.20 -2.97 1.37
N LEU A 107 10.36 -2.01 1.01
CA LEU A 107 9.65 -1.19 1.99
C LEU A 107 8.75 -2.05 2.87
N ASP A 108 7.98 -2.95 2.28
CA ASP A 108 7.11 -3.86 3.03
C ASP A 108 7.93 -4.65 4.06
N LYS A 109 9.07 -5.17 3.66
CA LYS A 109 9.95 -5.93 4.55
C LYS A 109 10.51 -5.07 5.68
N THR A 110 10.94 -3.86 5.37
CA THR A 110 11.46 -2.91 6.37
C THR A 110 10.40 -2.52 7.38
N TYR A 111 9.18 -2.21 6.91
CA TYR A 111 8.08 -1.82 7.78
C TYR A 111 7.52 -3.00 8.57
N PHE A 112 7.59 -4.21 8.03
CA PHE A 112 7.24 -5.42 8.77
C PHE A 112 8.05 -5.53 10.07
N GLU A 113 9.36 -5.22 10.02
CA GLU A 113 10.19 -5.21 11.22
C GLU A 113 9.72 -4.16 12.23
N LYS A 114 9.27 -3.00 11.75
CA LYS A 114 8.68 -1.97 12.63
C LYS A 114 7.38 -2.45 13.25
N PHE A 115 6.53 -3.10 12.46
CA PHE A 115 5.24 -3.61 12.94
C PHE A 115 5.43 -4.69 14.00
N LYS A 116 6.43 -5.56 13.85
CA LYS A 116 6.76 -6.56 14.86
C LYS A 116 7.05 -5.94 16.22
N LYS A 117 7.74 -4.82 16.24
CA LYS A 117 8.06 -4.11 17.48
C LYS A 117 6.84 -3.48 18.13
N ILE A 118 5.86 -3.07 17.32
CA ILE A 118 4.64 -2.43 17.81
C ILE A 118 3.65 -3.47 18.34
N LEU A 119 3.56 -4.62 17.68
CA LEU A 119 2.49 -5.60 17.88
C LEU A 119 2.95 -6.91 18.54
N SER A 120 4.19 -7.00 18.94
CA SER A 120 4.69 -8.20 19.61
C SER A 120 4.17 -8.35 21.04
#